data_24884d6faf4649354cfc9508946c484d
#
_entry.id   24884d6faf4649354cfc9508946c484d
#
_cell.length_a   1.000
_cell.length_b   1.000
_cell.length_c   1.000
_cell.angle_alpha   90.00
_cell.angle_beta   90.00
_cell.angle_gamma   90.00
#
_symmetry.space_group_name_H-M   'P 1'
#
loop_
_entity.id
_entity.type
_entity.pdbx_description
1 polymer ?
#
loop_
_entity_poly.entity_id
_entity_poly.type
_entity_poly.pdbx_seq_one_letter_code
_entity_poly.pdbx_strand_id
1 'polypeptide(L)'
;MHAFDVLGDPVRRRILELLAAGETSAGDLAARVGGEFGISQPAVSQHLKVLRDNGFATVRAEGTRRLYAVDTSGLQEVAAWVEQFRAFWEHKLDALGTEIARGKRSRGGAS
;
A
#
# COMPACT_ATOMS: atom_id res chain seq x y z
N MET A 1 -8.97 6.51 13.88
CA MET A 1 -9.00 6.70 12.43
C MET A 1 -9.20 5.35 11.76
N HIS A 2 -10.09 5.26 10.81
CA HIS A 2 -10.36 4.01 10.09
C HIS A 2 -9.22 3.69 9.12
N ALA A 3 -9.02 2.40 8.82
CA ALA A 3 -7.97 1.95 7.90
C ALA A 3 -8.03 2.67 6.54
N PHE A 4 -9.21 2.87 6.00
CA PHE A 4 -9.37 3.58 4.72
C PHE A 4 -9.04 5.07 4.81
N ASP A 5 -9.24 5.69 5.96
CA ASP A 5 -8.82 7.08 6.17
C ASP A 5 -7.30 7.19 6.13
N VAL A 6 -6.61 6.22 6.70
CA VAL A 6 -5.13 6.15 6.66
C VAL A 6 -4.67 6.05 5.22
N LEU A 7 -5.22 5.14 4.44
CA LEU A 7 -4.85 4.92 3.04
C LEU A 7 -5.40 5.98 2.08
N GLY A 8 -6.30 6.83 2.54
CA GLY A 8 -6.83 7.93 1.73
C GLY A 8 -5.81 9.00 1.38
N ASP A 9 -4.71 9.07 2.12
CA ASP A 9 -3.66 10.06 1.90
C ASP A 9 -2.56 9.51 0.99
N PRO A 10 -2.23 10.20 -0.13
CA PRO A 10 -1.22 9.71 -1.07
C PRO A 10 0.19 9.65 -0.47
N VAL A 11 0.52 10.52 0.46
CA VAL A 11 1.83 10.50 1.12
C VAL A 11 1.97 9.23 1.96
N ARG A 12 0.94 8.88 2.71
CA ARG A 12 0.95 7.66 3.54
C ARG A 12 1.03 6.41 2.68
N ARG A 13 0.29 6.36 1.55
CA ARG A 13 0.41 5.24 0.62
C ARG A 13 1.83 5.12 0.07
N ARG A 14 2.45 6.25 -0.29
CA ARG A 14 3.83 6.24 -0.80
C ARG A 14 4.82 5.72 0.24
N ILE A 15 4.67 6.14 1.49
CA ILE A 15 5.51 5.63 2.58
C ILE A 15 5.39 4.11 2.67
N LEU A 16 4.17 3.58 2.65
CA LEU A 16 3.95 2.14 2.72
C LEU A 16 4.58 1.39 1.54
N GLU A 17 4.51 1.95 0.33
CA GLU A 17 5.16 1.38 -0.85
C GLU A 17 6.67 1.30 -0.67
N LEU A 18 7.27 2.33 -0.11
CA LEU A 18 8.71 2.34 0.17
C LEU A 18 9.06 1.32 1.25
N LEU A 19 8.26 1.22 2.30
CA LEU A 19 8.47 0.24 3.36
C LEU A 19 8.27 -1.20 2.88
N ALA A 20 7.42 -1.41 1.88
CA ALA A 20 7.22 -2.73 1.28
C ALA A 20 8.49 -3.25 0.62
N ALA A 21 9.36 -2.36 0.17
CA ALA A 21 10.66 -2.73 -0.40
C ALA A 21 11.69 -3.09 0.69
N GLY A 22 11.46 -2.67 1.92
CA GLY A 22 12.34 -2.99 3.04
C GLY A 22 12.27 -1.95 4.15
N GLU A 23 12.75 -2.34 5.31
CA GLU A 23 12.84 -1.47 6.48
C GLU A 23 13.67 -0.22 6.13
N THR A 24 13.18 0.97 6.52
CA THR A 24 13.78 2.24 6.13
C THR A 24 13.79 3.20 7.32
N SER A 25 14.86 3.98 7.44
CA SER A 25 14.99 4.94 8.52
C SER A 25 14.05 6.13 8.33
N ALA A 26 13.65 6.74 9.45
CA ALA A 26 12.85 7.96 9.45
C ALA A 26 13.52 9.08 8.64
N GLY A 27 14.83 9.21 8.76
CA GLY A 27 15.60 10.21 8.00
C GLY A 27 15.52 9.99 6.50
N ASP A 28 15.69 8.75 6.04
CA ASP A 28 15.62 8.43 4.62
C ASP A 28 14.20 8.62 4.08
N LEU A 29 13.20 8.24 4.85
CA LEU A 29 11.80 8.47 4.48
C LEU A 29 11.50 9.95 4.37
N ALA A 30 11.95 10.76 5.34
CA ALA A 30 11.73 12.19 5.32
C ALA A 30 12.40 12.85 4.11
N ALA A 31 13.62 12.46 3.78
CA ALA A 31 14.35 13.00 2.64
C ALA A 31 13.64 12.64 1.33
N ARG A 32 13.29 11.38 1.15
CA ARG A 32 12.71 10.89 -0.10
C ARG A 32 11.28 11.37 -0.30
N VAL A 33 10.43 11.17 0.69
CA VAL A 33 9.01 11.56 0.62
C VAL A 33 8.87 13.07 0.66
N GLY A 34 9.65 13.74 1.50
CA GLY A 34 9.69 15.21 1.54
C GLY A 34 10.07 15.80 0.19
N GLY A 35 11.05 15.20 -0.48
CA GLY A 35 11.45 15.61 -1.83
C GLY A 35 10.40 15.36 -2.88
N GLU A 36 9.76 14.20 -2.85
CA GLU A 36 8.73 13.82 -3.85
C GLU A 36 7.47 14.69 -3.74
N PHE A 37 7.04 15.02 -2.53
CA PHE A 37 5.78 15.72 -2.28
C PHE A 37 5.94 17.19 -1.92
N GLY A 38 7.16 17.67 -1.77
CA GLY A 38 7.42 19.06 -1.38
C GLY A 38 6.91 19.38 0.02
N ILE A 39 7.00 18.45 0.96
CA ILE A 39 6.56 18.64 2.34
C ILE A 39 7.74 18.61 3.31
N SER A 40 7.53 19.20 4.49
CA SER A 40 8.55 19.30 5.52
C SER A 40 8.79 17.97 6.23
N GLN A 41 9.95 17.87 6.90
CA GLN A 41 10.26 16.73 7.75
C GLN A 41 9.22 16.53 8.87
N PRO A 42 8.77 17.58 9.59
CA PRO A 42 7.70 17.42 10.56
C PRO A 42 6.40 16.87 9.95
N ALA A 43 6.07 17.26 8.72
CA ALA A 43 4.89 16.72 8.02
C ALA A 43 5.04 15.22 7.76
N VAL A 44 6.21 14.77 7.29
CA VAL A 44 6.49 13.35 7.11
C VAL A 44 6.40 12.61 8.43
N SER A 45 6.95 13.18 9.51
CA SER A 45 6.88 12.58 10.84
C SER A 45 5.45 12.39 11.33
N GLN A 46 4.56 13.33 11.03
CA GLN A 46 3.13 13.18 11.36
C GLN A 46 2.48 12.03 10.60
N HIS A 47 2.79 11.87 9.32
CA HIS A 47 2.29 10.73 8.55
C HIS A 47 2.80 9.41 9.09
N LEU A 48 4.07 9.34 9.48
CA LEU A 48 4.65 8.15 10.11
C LEU A 48 3.94 7.80 11.43
N LYS A 49 3.62 8.82 12.22
CA LYS A 49 2.89 8.63 13.48
C LYS A 49 1.49 8.06 13.22
N VAL A 50 0.78 8.58 12.24
CA VAL A 50 -0.55 8.06 11.86
C VAL A 50 -0.45 6.61 11.44
N LEU A 51 0.52 6.26 10.60
CA LEU A 51 0.74 4.87 10.16
C LEU A 51 1.02 3.94 11.33
N ARG A 52 1.89 4.36 12.24
CA ARG A 52 2.25 3.57 13.41
C ARG A 52 1.07 3.40 14.36
N ASP A 53 0.36 4.49 14.67
CA ASP A 53 -0.73 4.48 15.64
C ASP A 53 -1.95 3.68 15.14
N ASN A 54 -2.06 3.47 13.84
CA ASN A 54 -3.19 2.76 13.22
C ASN A 54 -2.84 1.37 12.70
N GLY A 55 -1.69 0.83 13.07
CA GLY A 55 -1.32 -0.55 12.74
C GLY A 55 -0.87 -0.78 11.31
N PHE A 56 -0.31 0.23 10.66
CA PHE A 56 0.26 0.10 9.31
C PHE A 56 1.78 0.09 9.30
N ALA A 57 2.42 0.55 10.37
CA ALA A 57 3.86 0.55 10.48
C ALA A 57 4.29 0.24 11.90
N THR A 58 5.44 -0.40 12.01
CA THR A 58 6.17 -0.57 13.27
C THR A 58 7.42 0.29 13.23
N VAL A 59 7.96 0.59 14.40
CA VAL A 59 9.21 1.33 14.54
C VAL A 59 10.08 0.66 15.58
N ARG A 60 11.38 0.57 15.30
CA ARG A 60 12.38 0.14 16.28
C ARG A 60 13.55 1.10 16.28
N ALA A 61 14.20 1.23 17.43
CA ALA A 61 15.40 2.02 17.56
C ALA A 61 16.62 1.18 17.21
N GLU A 62 17.56 1.78 16.47
CA GLU A 62 18.86 1.21 16.22
C GLU A 62 19.89 2.35 16.35
N GLY A 63 20.55 2.42 17.50
CA GLY A 63 21.39 3.56 17.83
C GLY A 63 20.56 4.84 17.90
N THR A 64 20.95 5.85 17.13
CA THR A 64 20.20 7.11 17.02
C THR A 64 19.14 7.10 15.93
N ARG A 65 19.05 5.99 15.19
CA ARG A 65 18.10 5.85 14.07
C ARG A 65 16.80 5.21 14.54
N ARG A 66 15.72 5.59 13.88
CA ARG A 66 14.42 4.93 14.01
C ARG A 66 14.12 4.25 12.69
N LEU A 67 13.96 2.95 12.73
CA LEU A 67 13.71 2.14 11.53
C LEU A 67 12.24 1.74 11.50
N TYR A 68 11.60 2.06 10.40
CA TYR A 68 10.20 1.75 10.15
C TYR A 68 10.07 0.55 9.24
N ALA A 69 9.07 -0.27 9.50
CA ALA A 69 8.72 -1.43 8.68
C ALA A 69 7.21 -1.52 8.54
N VAL A 70 6.72 -2.25 7.53
CA VAL A 70 5.28 -2.48 7.38
C VAL A 70 4.77 -3.33 8.53
N ASP A 71 3.66 -2.90 9.11
CA ASP A 71 2.82 -3.72 9.96
C ASP A 71 1.62 -4.16 9.13
N THR A 72 1.37 -5.45 9.05
CA THR A 72 0.29 -5.99 8.22
C THR A 72 -1.09 -5.89 8.85
N SER A 73 -1.19 -5.51 10.13
CA SER A 73 -2.48 -5.48 10.85
C SER A 73 -3.50 -4.59 10.16
N GLY A 74 -3.12 -3.35 9.83
CA GLY A 74 -4.02 -2.42 9.14
C GLY A 74 -4.36 -2.87 7.72
N LEU A 75 -3.38 -3.46 7.03
CA LEU A 75 -3.60 -3.98 5.67
C LEU A 75 -4.50 -5.20 5.68
N GLN A 76 -4.45 -6.04 6.70
CA GLN A 76 -5.36 -7.18 6.86
C GLN A 76 -6.81 -6.74 6.99
N GLU A 77 -7.06 -5.63 7.69
CA GLU A 77 -8.39 -5.05 7.80
C GLU A 77 -8.93 -4.62 6.43
N VAL A 78 -8.09 -3.96 5.64
CA VAL A 78 -8.42 -3.56 4.27
C VAL A 78 -8.64 -4.79 3.40
N ALA A 79 -7.77 -5.77 3.48
CA ALA A 79 -7.88 -7.01 2.72
C ALA A 79 -9.17 -7.77 3.05
N ALA A 80 -9.55 -7.83 4.32
CA ALA A 80 -10.80 -8.47 4.74
C ALA A 80 -12.02 -7.78 4.14
N TRP A 81 -12.02 -6.46 4.09
CA TRP A 81 -13.11 -5.71 3.46
C TRP A 81 -13.18 -5.98 1.97
N VAL A 82 -12.03 -5.94 1.29
CA VAL A 82 -11.93 -6.22 -0.15
C VAL A 82 -12.37 -7.65 -0.46
N GLU A 83 -12.04 -8.60 0.42
CA GLU A 83 -12.38 -10.01 0.25
C GLU A 83 -13.88 -10.27 0.10
N GLN A 84 -14.73 -9.45 0.71
CA GLN A 84 -16.19 -9.55 0.59
C GLN A 84 -16.65 -9.47 -0.86
N PHE A 85 -15.86 -8.85 -1.72
CA PHE A 85 -16.20 -8.63 -3.12
C PHE A 85 -15.44 -9.55 -4.07
N ARG A 86 -14.60 -10.44 -3.55
CA ARG A 86 -13.77 -11.32 -4.37
C ARG A 86 -14.59 -12.15 -5.35
N ALA A 87 -15.62 -12.82 -4.87
CA ALA A 87 -16.49 -13.66 -5.72
C ALA A 87 -17.10 -12.86 -6.85
N PHE A 88 -17.47 -11.59 -6.57
CA PHE A 88 -18.08 -10.72 -7.55
C PHE A 88 -17.13 -10.40 -8.70
N TRP A 89 -15.91 -9.92 -8.42
CA TRP A 89 -15.00 -9.56 -9.51
C TRP A 89 -14.33 -10.78 -10.15
N GLU A 90 -14.06 -11.83 -9.43
CA GLU A 90 -13.54 -13.06 -10.03
C GLU A 90 -14.51 -13.62 -11.05
N HIS A 91 -15.81 -13.64 -10.74
CA HIS A 91 -16.84 -14.04 -11.67
C HIS A 91 -16.82 -13.19 -12.94
N LYS A 92 -16.71 -11.88 -12.79
CA LYS A 92 -16.63 -10.97 -13.95
C LYS A 92 -15.33 -11.16 -14.74
N LEU A 93 -14.21 -11.35 -14.06
CA LEU A 93 -12.92 -11.59 -14.72
C LEU A 93 -12.94 -12.92 -15.47
N ASP A 94 -13.55 -13.95 -14.92
CA ASP A 94 -13.72 -15.23 -15.61
C ASP A 94 -14.54 -15.06 -16.88
N ALA A 95 -15.64 -14.33 -16.82
CA ALA A 95 -16.47 -14.05 -17.99
C ALA A 95 -15.68 -13.30 -19.06
N LEU A 96 -14.92 -12.27 -18.69
CA LEU A 96 -14.07 -11.53 -19.61
C LEU A 96 -12.96 -12.41 -20.19
N GLY A 97 -12.35 -13.22 -19.36
CA GLY A 97 -11.32 -14.16 -19.80
C GLY A 97 -11.87 -15.16 -20.82
N THR A 98 -13.04 -15.68 -20.60
CA THR A 98 -13.71 -16.58 -21.55
C THR A 98 -14.00 -15.89 -22.88
N GLU A 99 -14.48 -14.67 -22.84
CA GLU A 99 -14.76 -13.90 -24.08
C GLU A 99 -13.48 -13.61 -24.86
N ILE A 100 -12.43 -13.24 -24.18
CA ILE A 100 -11.12 -13.00 -24.79
C ILE A 100 -10.60 -14.30 -25.44
N ALA A 101 -10.70 -15.42 -24.76
CA ALA A 101 -10.27 -16.72 -25.28
C ALA A 101 -11.08 -17.09 -26.53
N ARG A 102 -12.39 -16.88 -26.51
CA ARG A 102 -13.25 -17.12 -27.69
C ARG A 102 -12.85 -16.21 -28.85
N GLY A 103 -12.62 -14.93 -28.57
CA GLY A 103 -12.19 -13.98 -29.57
C GLY A 103 -10.88 -14.38 -30.21
N LYS A 104 -9.91 -14.81 -29.46
CA LYS A 104 -8.63 -15.31 -29.97
C LYS A 104 -8.79 -16.53 -30.86
N ARG A 105 -9.62 -17.49 -30.44
CA ARG A 105 -9.93 -18.67 -31.25
C ARG A 105 -10.61 -18.29 -32.56
N SER A 106 -11.62 -17.44 -32.50
CA SER A 106 -12.37 -16.99 -33.67
C SER A 106 -11.49 -16.32 -34.72
N ARG A 107 -10.47 -15.65 -34.26
CA ARG A 107 -9.50 -14.97 -35.12
C ARG A 107 -8.37 -15.89 -35.61
N GLY A 108 -8.45 -17.18 -35.29
CA GLY A 108 -7.34 -18.10 -35.52
C GLY A 108 -6.11 -17.67 -34.72
N GLY A 109 -6.35 -16.94 -33.69
CA GLY A 109 -5.38 -16.11 -33.08
C GLY A 109 -4.42 -16.80 -32.18
N ALA A 110 -3.36 -16.13 -32.05
CA ALA A 110 -2.34 -16.44 -31.10
C ALA A 110 -2.86 -16.30 -29.67
N SER A 111 -2.32 -17.07 -28.84
CA SER A 111 -2.52 -16.99 -27.43
C SER A 111 -1.89 -15.72 -26.84
#